data_136dac83dafd91d942a63f5a7a6d84a8
#
_entry.id   136dac83dafd91d942a63f5a7a6d84a8
#
_cell.length_a   1.000
_cell.length_b   1.000
_cell.length_c   1.000
_cell.angle_alpha   90.00
_cell.angle_beta   90.00
_cell.angle_gamma   90.00
#
_symmetry.space_group_name_H-M   'P 1'
#
loop_
_entity.id
_entity.type
_entity.pdbx_description
1 polymer ?
#
loop_
_entity_poly.entity_id
_entity_poly.type
_entity_poly.pdbx_seq_one_letter_code
_entity_poly.pdbx_strand_id
1 'polypeptide(L)'
;GMEVVTWSPNMTQERAAAKGATSVSFDELVATSHIVTAHLVLGPTTRNLFGASQFAAMRRDAIFVNTSRAGLADEVALAAALKAGRPAMAALDVFSEEPVPTTHPLVGLPNVVLTPHLGFVCEPVFRKFYGDVVEALTAWLYGKPLPRVLAA
;
A
#
# COMPACT_ATOMS: atom_id res chain seq x y z
N GLY A 1 -6.81 -7.63 20.89
CA GLY A 1 -6.35 -7.49 19.51
C GLY A 1 -7.30 -6.60 18.72
N MET A 2 -6.94 -6.26 17.48
CA MET A 2 -7.80 -5.52 16.54
C MET A 2 -8.71 -6.49 15.80
N GLU A 3 -9.93 -6.08 15.52
CA GLU A 3 -10.77 -6.72 14.52
C GLU A 3 -10.24 -6.38 13.13
N VAL A 4 -10.13 -7.38 12.24
CA VAL A 4 -9.57 -7.21 10.90
C VAL A 4 -10.65 -7.47 9.87
N VAL A 5 -10.96 -6.45 9.09
CA VAL A 5 -11.80 -6.57 7.90
C VAL A 5 -10.94 -6.44 6.63
N THR A 6 -11.35 -7.08 5.54
CA THR A 6 -10.59 -7.07 4.30
C THR A 6 -11.49 -6.98 3.07
N TRP A 7 -10.94 -6.38 2.04
CA TRP A 7 -11.56 -6.31 0.71
C TRP A 7 -10.49 -6.41 -0.39
N SER A 8 -10.81 -7.07 -1.44
CA SER A 8 -10.15 -6.96 -2.75
C SER A 8 -11.12 -7.43 -3.84
N PRO A 9 -10.86 -7.14 -5.14
CA PRO A 9 -11.74 -7.58 -6.23
C PRO A 9 -12.02 -9.10 -6.24
N ASN A 10 -11.09 -9.90 -5.71
CA ASN A 10 -11.17 -11.36 -5.67
C ASN A 10 -11.22 -11.93 -4.24
N MET A 11 -11.57 -11.12 -3.24
CA MET A 11 -11.69 -11.60 -1.86
C MET A 11 -12.99 -12.38 -1.68
N THR A 12 -12.89 -13.52 -1.02
CA THR A 12 -14.06 -14.29 -0.57
C THR A 12 -14.06 -14.41 0.95
N GLN A 13 -15.23 -14.74 1.52
CA GLN A 13 -15.35 -14.90 2.96
C GLN A 13 -14.45 -16.05 3.47
N GLU A 14 -14.32 -17.13 2.73
CA GLU A 14 -13.49 -18.28 3.10
C GLU A 14 -12.01 -17.90 3.13
N ARG A 15 -11.55 -17.11 2.13
CA ARG A 15 -10.17 -16.62 2.06
C ARG A 15 -9.84 -15.65 3.21
N ALA A 16 -10.78 -14.79 3.56
CA ALA A 16 -10.64 -13.87 4.68
C ALA A 16 -10.60 -14.64 6.01
N ALA A 17 -11.56 -15.51 6.24
CA ALA A 17 -11.68 -16.31 7.46
C ALA A 17 -10.45 -17.20 7.70
N ALA A 18 -9.87 -17.78 6.64
CA ALA A 18 -8.64 -18.58 6.73
C ALA A 18 -7.41 -17.77 7.24
N LYS A 19 -7.50 -16.45 7.27
CA LYS A 19 -6.49 -15.52 7.79
C LYS A 19 -6.94 -14.74 9.04
N GLY A 20 -8.08 -15.15 9.63
CA GLY A 20 -8.62 -14.49 10.83
C GLY A 20 -9.22 -13.10 10.56
N ALA A 21 -9.70 -12.86 9.33
CA ALA A 21 -10.33 -11.61 8.92
C ALA A 21 -11.77 -11.85 8.44
N THR A 22 -12.56 -10.78 8.33
CA THR A 22 -13.90 -10.79 7.75
C THR A 22 -13.90 -10.06 6.41
N SER A 23 -14.47 -10.69 5.37
CA SER A 23 -14.66 -10.01 4.08
C SER A 23 -15.87 -9.09 4.17
N VAL A 24 -15.69 -7.83 3.76
CA VAL A 24 -16.74 -6.81 3.71
C VAL A 24 -16.73 -6.12 2.36
N SER A 25 -17.72 -5.28 2.08
CA SER A 25 -17.69 -4.43 0.89
C SER A 25 -16.60 -3.35 1.01
N PHE A 26 -16.15 -2.78 -0.12
CA PHE A 26 -15.16 -1.71 -0.11
C PHE A 26 -15.67 -0.47 0.64
N ASP A 27 -16.92 -0.10 0.39
CA ASP A 27 -17.55 1.05 1.04
C ASP A 27 -17.67 0.85 2.56
N GLU A 28 -18.03 -0.35 3.00
CA GLU A 28 -18.10 -0.69 4.43
C GLU A 28 -16.69 -0.63 5.07
N LEU A 29 -15.67 -1.22 4.43
CA LEU A 29 -14.30 -1.14 4.91
C LEU A 29 -13.86 0.31 5.12
N VAL A 30 -14.10 1.16 4.12
CA VAL A 30 -13.70 2.58 4.16
C VAL A 30 -14.46 3.34 5.25
N ALA A 31 -15.77 3.09 5.39
CA ALA A 31 -16.63 3.86 6.29
C ALA A 31 -16.49 3.47 7.77
N THR A 32 -16.11 2.22 8.05
CA THR A 32 -16.16 1.69 9.43
C THR A 32 -14.79 1.51 10.07
N SER A 33 -13.71 1.40 9.28
CA SER A 33 -12.38 1.11 9.79
C SER A 33 -11.72 2.32 10.47
N HIS A 34 -11.05 2.09 11.60
CA HIS A 34 -10.18 3.08 12.25
C HIS A 34 -8.83 3.19 11.53
N ILE A 35 -8.33 2.10 10.94
CA ILE A 35 -7.11 2.08 10.16
C ILE A 35 -7.43 1.43 8.82
N VAL A 36 -7.19 2.13 7.72
CA VAL A 36 -7.29 1.61 6.35
C VAL A 36 -5.89 1.53 5.78
N THR A 37 -5.43 0.32 5.43
CA THR A 37 -4.11 0.10 4.84
C THR A 37 -4.22 -0.51 3.44
N ALA A 38 -3.57 0.11 2.46
CA ALA A 38 -3.62 -0.29 1.06
C ALA A 38 -2.51 -1.30 0.74
N HIS A 39 -2.92 -2.49 0.23
CA HIS A 39 -2.01 -3.60 -0.16
C HIS A 39 -2.39 -4.23 -1.50
N LEU A 40 -3.14 -3.52 -2.33
CA LEU A 40 -3.58 -4.00 -3.64
C LEU A 40 -2.48 -3.87 -4.69
N VAL A 41 -2.54 -4.75 -5.68
CA VAL A 41 -1.74 -4.58 -6.91
C VAL A 41 -2.28 -3.37 -7.68
N LEU A 42 -1.40 -2.47 -8.10
CA LEU A 42 -1.77 -1.35 -8.95
C LEU A 42 -2.07 -1.84 -10.38
N GLY A 43 -3.25 -1.57 -10.84
CA GLY A 43 -3.73 -1.90 -12.18
C GLY A 43 -4.85 -0.96 -12.62
N PRO A 44 -5.41 -1.15 -13.82
CA PRO A 44 -6.47 -0.27 -14.33
C PRO A 44 -7.68 -0.16 -13.40
N THR A 45 -8.04 -1.24 -12.71
CA THR A 45 -9.22 -1.31 -11.82
C THR A 45 -8.94 -0.84 -10.40
N THR A 46 -7.68 -0.61 -10.02
CA THR A 46 -7.28 -0.19 -8.67
C THR A 46 -6.60 1.18 -8.66
N ARG A 47 -6.36 1.77 -9.82
CA ARG A 47 -5.82 3.13 -9.93
C ARG A 47 -6.79 4.15 -9.37
N ASN A 48 -6.29 5.02 -8.49
CA ASN A 48 -7.08 6.04 -7.78
C ASN A 48 -8.31 5.46 -7.06
N LEU A 49 -8.21 4.20 -6.61
CA LEU A 49 -9.28 3.54 -5.86
C LEU A 49 -9.68 4.35 -4.62
N PHE A 50 -8.70 4.96 -3.96
CA PHE A 50 -8.92 5.89 -2.86
C PHE A 50 -8.89 7.32 -3.41
N GLY A 51 -10.04 7.80 -3.81
CA GLY A 51 -10.27 9.18 -4.28
C GLY A 51 -10.98 10.05 -3.23
N ALA A 52 -11.43 11.23 -3.64
CA ALA A 52 -12.06 12.20 -2.75
C ALA A 52 -13.30 11.65 -2.02
N SER A 53 -14.13 10.84 -2.72
CA SER A 53 -15.33 10.23 -2.13
C SER A 53 -14.98 9.22 -1.04
N GLN A 54 -13.94 8.41 -1.24
CA GLN A 54 -13.48 7.43 -0.25
C GLN A 54 -12.91 8.13 0.99
N PHE A 55 -12.07 9.13 0.81
CA PHE A 55 -11.55 9.90 1.94
C PHE A 55 -12.67 10.63 2.71
N ALA A 56 -13.65 11.18 2.01
CA ALA A 56 -14.81 11.80 2.65
C ALA A 56 -15.71 10.80 3.40
N ALA A 57 -15.75 9.54 2.97
CA ALA A 57 -16.50 8.47 3.63
C ALA A 57 -15.78 7.90 4.86
N MET A 58 -14.47 8.05 4.99
CA MET A 58 -13.71 7.56 6.15
C MET A 58 -14.22 8.16 7.45
N ARG A 59 -14.00 7.46 8.55
CA ARG A 59 -14.21 8.01 9.89
C ARG A 59 -13.34 9.26 10.11
N ARG A 60 -13.80 10.20 10.94
CA ARG A 60 -13.00 11.39 11.29
C ARG A 60 -11.72 11.07 12.05
N ASP A 61 -11.73 9.98 12.82
CA ASP A 61 -10.59 9.48 13.60
C ASP A 61 -9.76 8.41 12.86
N ALA A 62 -10.06 8.16 11.59
CA ALA A 62 -9.36 7.16 10.79
C ALA A 62 -7.92 7.56 10.48
N ILE A 63 -7.09 6.53 10.29
CA ILE A 63 -5.71 6.62 9.77
C ILE A 63 -5.68 5.92 8.41
N PHE A 64 -5.21 6.62 7.38
CA PHE A 64 -4.95 6.02 6.06
C PHE A 64 -3.48 5.66 5.91
N VAL A 65 -3.17 4.43 5.48
CA VAL A 65 -1.78 3.96 5.30
C VAL A 65 -1.60 3.43 3.87
N ASN A 66 -0.57 3.92 3.18
CA ASN A 66 -0.17 3.38 1.87
C ASN A 66 1.35 3.12 1.81
N THR A 67 1.71 1.86 1.91
CA THR A 67 3.08 1.37 1.74
C THR A 67 3.19 0.45 0.52
N SER A 68 2.20 0.50 -0.38
CA SER A 68 2.12 -0.37 -1.55
C SER A 68 2.54 0.36 -2.84
N ARG A 69 1.62 1.15 -3.41
CA ARG A 69 1.87 1.94 -4.64
C ARG A 69 1.10 3.25 -4.56
N ALA A 70 1.74 4.35 -4.92
CA ALA A 70 1.14 5.68 -4.92
C ALA A 70 -0.15 5.76 -5.74
N GLY A 71 -0.16 5.19 -6.93
CA GLY A 71 -1.31 5.22 -7.84
C GLY A 71 -2.58 4.51 -7.34
N LEU A 72 -2.58 3.90 -6.14
CA LEU A 72 -3.81 3.41 -5.50
C LEU A 72 -4.64 4.54 -4.89
N ALA A 73 -4.02 5.68 -4.58
CA ALA A 73 -4.65 6.83 -3.95
C ALA A 73 -4.42 8.10 -4.77
N ASP A 74 -5.40 8.97 -4.84
CA ASP A 74 -5.26 10.32 -5.34
C ASP A 74 -4.62 11.19 -4.24
N GLU A 75 -3.33 11.52 -4.42
CA GLU A 75 -2.53 12.27 -3.43
C GLU A 75 -3.03 13.71 -3.23
N VAL A 76 -3.60 14.32 -4.28
CA VAL A 76 -4.18 15.67 -4.19
C VAL A 76 -5.47 15.64 -3.39
N ALA A 77 -6.33 14.66 -3.67
CA ALA A 77 -7.57 14.45 -2.92
C ALA A 77 -7.28 14.10 -1.45
N LEU A 78 -6.25 13.27 -1.18
CA LEU A 78 -5.83 12.96 0.19
C LEU A 78 -5.35 14.20 0.94
N ALA A 79 -4.53 15.03 0.31
CA ALA A 79 -4.04 16.28 0.94
C ALA A 79 -5.19 17.23 1.28
N ALA A 80 -6.18 17.36 0.39
CA ALA A 80 -7.37 18.15 0.65
C ALA A 80 -8.21 17.59 1.80
N ALA A 81 -8.38 16.27 1.84
CA ALA A 81 -9.13 15.55 2.86
C ALA A 81 -8.47 15.68 4.26
N LEU A 82 -7.15 15.55 4.34
CA LEU A 82 -6.37 15.71 5.58
C LEU A 82 -6.47 17.14 6.13
N LYS A 83 -6.44 18.16 5.25
CA LYS A 83 -6.67 19.57 5.64
C LYS A 83 -8.08 19.80 6.18
N ALA A 84 -9.07 19.04 5.66
CA ALA A 84 -10.44 19.06 6.16
C ALA A 84 -10.65 18.19 7.43
N GLY A 85 -9.60 17.52 7.92
CA GLY A 85 -9.62 16.69 9.13
C GLY A 85 -10.34 15.34 8.96
N ARG A 86 -10.30 14.78 7.73
CA ARG A 86 -10.88 13.45 7.45
C ARG A 86 -10.16 12.80 6.25
N PRO A 87 -9.39 11.72 6.43
CA PRO A 87 -9.08 11.06 7.72
C PRO A 87 -8.28 11.97 8.67
N ALA A 88 -8.16 11.57 9.95
CA ALA A 88 -7.39 12.33 10.93
C ALA A 88 -5.91 12.39 10.56
N MET A 89 -5.35 11.28 10.10
CA MET A 89 -3.93 11.13 9.79
C MET A 89 -3.72 10.26 8.55
N ALA A 90 -2.54 10.41 7.92
CA ALA A 90 -2.06 9.46 6.93
C ALA A 90 -0.58 9.11 7.15
N ALA A 91 -0.19 7.91 6.69
CA ALA A 91 1.20 7.46 6.61
C ALA A 91 1.48 6.88 5.22
N LEU A 92 2.46 7.44 4.52
CA LEU A 92 2.81 7.04 3.17
C LEU A 92 4.30 6.75 3.04
N ASP A 93 4.61 5.65 2.37
CA ASP A 93 5.97 5.25 2.01
C ASP A 93 6.21 5.30 0.48
N VAL A 94 5.16 5.63 -0.30
CA VAL A 94 5.20 5.63 -1.77
C VAL A 94 4.55 6.89 -2.33
N PHE A 95 5.13 7.43 -3.43
CA PHE A 95 4.71 8.68 -4.05
C PHE A 95 4.66 8.55 -5.57
N SER A 96 3.83 9.38 -6.20
CA SER A 96 3.73 9.43 -7.67
C SER A 96 5.01 9.93 -8.33
N GLU A 97 5.77 10.77 -7.63
CA GLU A 97 7.11 11.23 -8.01
C GLU A 97 8.09 10.90 -6.88
N GLU A 98 9.13 10.14 -7.20
CA GLU A 98 10.17 9.73 -6.26
C GLU A 98 11.56 10.08 -6.83
N PRO A 99 12.43 10.78 -6.08
CA PRO A 99 12.25 11.28 -4.70
C PRO A 99 11.13 12.32 -4.60
N VAL A 100 10.38 12.30 -3.47
CA VAL A 100 9.26 13.21 -3.26
C VAL A 100 9.75 14.67 -3.25
N PRO A 101 9.20 15.56 -4.10
CA PRO A 101 9.62 16.95 -4.14
C PRO A 101 9.10 17.74 -2.92
N THR A 102 9.83 18.79 -2.51
CA THR A 102 9.42 19.65 -1.39
C THR A 102 8.09 20.38 -1.64
N THR A 103 7.68 20.51 -2.90
CA THR A 103 6.41 21.10 -3.33
C THR A 103 5.24 20.12 -3.31
N HIS A 104 5.47 18.86 -2.97
CA HIS A 104 4.43 17.84 -2.94
C HIS A 104 3.31 18.21 -1.94
N PRO A 105 2.02 18.06 -2.29
CA PRO A 105 0.89 18.57 -1.50
C PRO A 105 0.76 17.99 -0.08
N LEU A 106 1.39 16.86 0.18
CA LEU A 106 1.41 16.21 1.50
C LEU A 106 2.60 16.65 2.37
N VAL A 107 3.65 17.24 1.78
CA VAL A 107 4.83 17.70 2.53
C VAL A 107 4.46 18.89 3.40
N GLY A 108 4.84 18.85 4.67
CA GLY A 108 4.58 19.90 5.64
C GLY A 108 3.19 19.84 6.31
N LEU A 109 2.33 18.88 5.96
CA LEU A 109 1.08 18.67 6.71
C LEU A 109 1.40 18.06 8.09
N PRO A 110 0.81 18.60 9.19
CA PRO A 110 1.14 18.17 10.55
C PRO A 110 0.60 16.78 10.90
N ASN A 111 -0.36 16.30 10.13
CA ASN A 111 -1.05 15.02 10.33
C ASN A 111 -0.64 13.94 9.29
N VAL A 112 0.58 14.03 8.76
CA VAL A 112 1.10 13.05 7.80
C VAL A 112 2.48 12.56 8.24
N VAL A 113 2.70 11.26 8.15
CA VAL A 113 4.02 10.63 8.24
C VAL A 113 4.43 10.22 6.83
N LEU A 114 5.59 10.67 6.38
CA LEU A 114 6.16 10.35 5.07
C LEU A 114 7.51 9.67 5.24
N THR A 115 7.71 8.56 4.53
CA THR A 115 9.00 7.85 4.45
C THR A 115 9.38 7.66 2.98
N PRO A 116 10.67 7.75 2.61
CA PRO A 116 11.11 7.76 1.21
C PRO A 116 11.26 6.33 0.65
N HIS A 117 10.15 5.59 0.56
CA HIS A 117 10.05 4.24 0.00
C HIS A 117 11.01 3.25 0.68
N LEU A 118 10.99 3.22 2.01
CA LEU A 118 11.90 2.43 2.85
C LEU A 118 11.29 1.13 3.39
N GLY A 119 10.04 0.84 3.13
CA GLY A 119 9.34 -0.30 3.72
C GLY A 119 9.97 -1.67 3.41
N PHE A 120 10.75 -1.76 2.32
CA PHE A 120 11.51 -2.96 1.96
C PHE A 120 12.94 -2.99 2.56
N VAL A 121 13.42 -1.89 3.17
CA VAL A 121 14.78 -1.76 3.67
C VAL A 121 14.92 -2.46 5.02
N CYS A 122 15.03 -3.76 4.98
CA CYS A 122 15.31 -4.57 6.17
C CYS A 122 16.21 -5.76 5.82
N GLU A 123 16.96 -6.23 6.82
CA GLU A 123 17.97 -7.28 6.64
C GLU A 123 17.42 -8.55 5.96
N PRO A 124 16.25 -9.11 6.34
CA PRO A 124 15.73 -10.33 5.69
C PRO A 124 15.46 -10.14 4.20
N VAL A 125 14.97 -8.96 3.79
CA VAL A 125 14.70 -8.64 2.38
C VAL A 125 16.01 -8.53 1.60
N PHE A 126 17.00 -7.83 2.13
CA PHE A 126 18.31 -7.74 1.47
C PHE A 126 19.02 -9.08 1.37
N ARG A 127 19.01 -9.90 2.43
CA ARG A 127 19.55 -11.28 2.35
C ARG A 127 18.89 -12.07 1.23
N LYS A 128 17.57 -11.99 1.14
CA LYS A 128 16.83 -12.70 0.09
C LYS A 128 17.22 -12.17 -1.29
N PHE A 129 17.17 -10.87 -1.53
CA PHE A 129 17.42 -10.27 -2.85
C PHE A 129 18.84 -10.54 -3.34
N TYR A 130 19.84 -10.25 -2.51
CA TYR A 130 21.24 -10.47 -2.88
C TYR A 130 21.58 -11.96 -2.98
N GLY A 131 21.03 -12.81 -2.13
CA GLY A 131 21.15 -14.26 -2.24
C GLY A 131 20.62 -14.78 -3.57
N ASP A 132 19.43 -14.33 -3.98
CA ASP A 132 18.82 -14.72 -5.25
C ASP A 132 19.63 -14.24 -6.46
N VAL A 133 20.22 -13.04 -6.39
CA VAL A 133 21.12 -12.53 -7.46
C VAL A 133 22.39 -13.37 -7.55
N VAL A 134 23.03 -13.69 -6.44
CA VAL A 134 24.25 -14.54 -6.42
C VAL A 134 23.94 -15.94 -6.97
N GLU A 135 22.82 -16.53 -6.58
CA GLU A 135 22.40 -17.84 -7.07
C GLU A 135 22.17 -17.82 -8.60
N ALA A 136 21.47 -16.81 -9.11
CA ALA A 136 21.20 -16.68 -10.54
C ALA A 136 22.48 -16.45 -11.35
N LEU A 137 23.38 -15.55 -10.89
CA LEU A 137 24.66 -15.32 -11.55
C LEU A 137 25.56 -16.54 -11.52
N THR A 138 25.59 -17.27 -10.42
CA THR A 138 26.35 -18.53 -10.30
C THR A 138 25.84 -19.56 -11.29
N ALA A 139 24.53 -19.75 -11.38
CA ALA A 139 23.94 -20.68 -12.34
C ALA A 139 24.30 -20.29 -13.79
N TRP A 140 24.19 -19.01 -14.14
CA TRP A 140 24.54 -18.50 -15.46
C TRP A 140 26.03 -18.73 -15.80
N LEU A 141 26.94 -18.40 -14.89
CA LEU A 141 28.41 -18.56 -15.07
C LEU A 141 28.80 -20.02 -15.30
N TYR A 142 28.12 -20.96 -14.67
CA TYR A 142 28.39 -22.39 -14.81
C TYR A 142 27.52 -23.12 -15.87
N GLY A 143 26.79 -22.34 -16.70
CA GLY A 143 25.93 -22.89 -17.75
C GLY A 143 24.78 -23.76 -17.22
N LYS A 144 24.35 -23.56 -15.97
CA LYS A 144 23.23 -24.27 -15.34
C LYS A 144 21.92 -23.58 -15.63
N PRO A 145 20.77 -24.29 -15.58
CA PRO A 145 19.47 -23.64 -15.64
C PRO A 145 19.31 -22.57 -14.58
N LEU A 146 18.73 -21.43 -14.95
CA LEU A 146 18.44 -20.35 -13.99
C LEU A 146 17.40 -20.83 -12.95
N PRO A 147 17.61 -20.55 -11.66
CA PRO A 147 16.72 -21.05 -10.60
C PRO A 147 15.32 -20.45 -10.65
N ARG A 148 15.18 -19.26 -11.27
CA ARG A 148 13.90 -18.55 -11.44
C ARG A 148 13.88 -17.89 -12.80
N VAL A 149 12.89 -18.27 -13.62
CA VAL A 149 12.66 -17.71 -14.95
C VAL A 149 11.21 -17.21 -14.96
N LEU A 150 11.00 -15.97 -15.41
CA LEU A 150 9.64 -15.49 -15.66
C LEU A 150 9.07 -16.27 -16.83
N ALA A 151 7.90 -16.89 -16.66
CA ALA A 151 7.16 -17.45 -17.77
C ALA A 151 6.79 -16.31 -18.75
N ALA A 152 7.01 -16.56 -20.05
CA ALA A 152 6.65 -15.64 -21.10
C ALA A 152 5.12 -15.53 -21.24
#